data_a1e46ce960dfe81f9e8c9eb09f52b952
#
_entry.id   a1e46ce960dfe81f9e8c9eb09f52b952
#
_cell.length_a   1.000
_cell.length_b   1.000
_cell.length_c   1.000
_cell.angle_alpha   90.00
_cell.angle_beta   90.00
_cell.angle_gamma   90.00
#
_symmetry.space_group_name_H-M   'P 1'
#
loop_
_entity.id
_entity.type
_entity.pdbx_description
1 polymer ?
#
loop_
_entity_poly.entity_id
_entity_poly.type
_entity_poly.pdbx_seq_one_letter_code
_entity_poly.pdbx_strand_id
1 'polypeptide(L)'
;MPSRLAVLIGAGLAGAGLAALAVWLAWPLPAAQAVGDVAGLAAAVLAAVAAGFTARRTRGRVRRGWQLLAVSSGVWAAGQLLWTVHRIQGSGLVPNDPVTSGLMLGSGVLALAGLVLLPSPRLDRGGLLRLGLDLLMVGTALGVASWALVVAPALAGPGGDRMAREYGMPYSFASVITLAAVVLIAAHARGRWLLPVLLICAGLAVRAVGRITLVGLLIRGEYHGGGPLDLIWPVGFLLMAAAAVHPPAAPGGAVPLVGPDDRAVRARVLLPYLPVAVALIAAVMAGPGLRGPGLVLGSVAVIVLLLARQVLTALDNAAFAAEETRMAYSDPLT
;
A
#
# COMPACT_ATOMS: atom_id res chain seq x y z
N MET A 1 10.87 -24.20 12.29
CA MET A 1 9.76 -24.86 11.58
C MET A 1 8.54 -23.95 11.66
N PRO A 2 7.92 -23.56 10.54
CA PRO A 2 6.63 -22.90 10.62
C PRO A 2 5.68 -23.82 11.37
N SER A 3 4.90 -23.27 12.31
CA SER A 3 3.95 -24.08 13.04
C SER A 3 3.02 -24.77 12.02
N ARG A 4 2.71 -26.05 12.23
CA ARG A 4 1.76 -26.81 11.37
C ARG A 4 0.47 -26.01 11.13
N LEU A 5 0.09 -25.19 12.09
CA LEU A 5 -1.02 -24.25 12.01
C LEU A 5 -0.85 -23.18 10.92
N ALA A 6 0.34 -22.59 10.77
CA ALA A 6 0.60 -21.57 9.74
C ALA A 6 0.53 -22.17 8.33
N VAL A 7 1.02 -23.41 8.15
CA VAL A 7 0.94 -24.15 6.89
C VAL A 7 -0.52 -24.52 6.58
N LEU A 8 -1.28 -25.00 7.57
CA LEU A 8 -2.69 -25.34 7.41
C LEU A 8 -3.55 -24.10 7.11
N ILE A 9 -3.29 -22.98 7.79
CA ILE A 9 -3.96 -21.72 7.51
C ILE A 9 -3.60 -21.25 6.08
N GLY A 10 -2.33 -21.28 5.68
CA GLY A 10 -1.89 -20.91 4.34
C GLY A 10 -2.50 -21.80 3.24
N ALA A 11 -2.52 -23.12 3.45
CA ALA A 11 -3.14 -24.06 2.52
C ALA A 11 -4.66 -23.90 2.46
N GLY A 12 -5.32 -23.69 3.63
CA GLY A 12 -6.76 -23.42 3.70
C GLY A 12 -7.15 -22.13 2.99
N LEU A 13 -6.33 -21.08 3.13
CA LEU A 13 -6.52 -19.80 2.47
C LEU A 13 -6.31 -19.88 0.95
N ALA A 14 -5.27 -20.58 0.51
CA ALA A 14 -5.05 -20.84 -0.92
C ALA A 14 -6.18 -21.69 -1.52
N GLY A 15 -6.63 -22.72 -0.82
CA GLY A 15 -7.77 -23.54 -1.21
C GLY A 15 -9.09 -22.76 -1.28
N ALA A 16 -9.36 -21.92 -0.27
CA ALA A 16 -10.54 -21.05 -0.26
C ALA A 16 -10.49 -20.01 -1.39
N GLY A 17 -9.31 -19.43 -1.66
CA GLY A 17 -9.11 -18.50 -2.77
C GLY A 17 -9.30 -19.14 -4.13
N LEU A 18 -8.79 -20.35 -4.34
CA LEU A 18 -8.98 -21.14 -5.57
C LEU A 18 -10.44 -21.58 -5.73
N ALA A 19 -11.09 -22.00 -4.65
CA ALA A 19 -12.51 -22.35 -4.68
C ALA A 19 -13.39 -21.14 -4.99
N ALA A 20 -13.11 -19.98 -4.39
CA ALA A 20 -13.79 -18.72 -4.68
C ALA A 20 -13.59 -18.32 -6.15
N LEU A 21 -12.38 -18.47 -6.69
CA LEU A 21 -12.06 -18.20 -8.09
C LEU A 21 -12.80 -19.16 -9.03
N ALA A 22 -12.81 -20.46 -8.73
CA ALA A 22 -13.49 -21.48 -9.53
C ALA A 22 -15.00 -21.26 -9.54
N VAL A 23 -15.58 -20.97 -8.38
CA VAL A 23 -16.99 -20.61 -8.23
C VAL A 23 -17.32 -19.34 -8.99
N TRP A 24 -16.46 -18.33 -8.90
CA TRP A 24 -16.61 -17.07 -9.60
C TRP A 24 -16.55 -17.22 -11.13
N LEU A 25 -15.68 -18.08 -11.64
CA LEU A 25 -15.57 -18.38 -13.08
C LEU A 25 -16.77 -19.16 -13.64
N ALA A 26 -17.49 -19.88 -12.78
CA ALA A 26 -18.56 -20.81 -13.18
C ALA A 26 -19.99 -20.31 -12.91
N TRP A 27 -20.17 -19.23 -12.12
CA TRP A 27 -21.49 -18.82 -11.64
C TRP A 27 -22.05 -17.53 -12.26
N PRO A 28 -23.41 -17.38 -12.29
CA PRO A 28 -24.07 -16.14 -12.72
C PRO A 28 -23.70 -14.98 -11.80
N LEU A 29 -23.64 -13.76 -12.38
CA LEU A 29 -23.18 -12.51 -11.76
C LEU A 29 -23.66 -12.24 -10.31
N PRO A 30 -24.95 -12.46 -9.93
CA PRO A 30 -25.38 -12.18 -8.55
C PRO A 30 -24.73 -13.10 -7.50
N ALA A 31 -24.48 -14.35 -7.84
CA ALA A 31 -23.81 -15.29 -6.95
C ALA A 31 -22.31 -14.99 -6.83
N ALA A 32 -21.66 -14.60 -7.94
CA ALA A 32 -20.27 -14.18 -7.94
C ALA A 32 -20.06 -12.91 -7.08
N GLN A 33 -20.98 -11.97 -7.10
CA GLN A 33 -20.96 -10.78 -6.22
C GLN A 33 -21.04 -11.17 -4.73
N ALA A 34 -21.98 -12.05 -4.38
CA ALA A 34 -22.13 -12.52 -3.00
C ALA A 34 -20.89 -13.26 -2.51
N VAL A 35 -20.28 -14.09 -3.36
CA VAL A 35 -19.01 -14.78 -3.06
C VAL A 35 -17.87 -13.77 -2.85
N GLY A 36 -17.75 -12.75 -3.70
CA GLY A 36 -16.74 -11.70 -3.55
C GLY A 36 -16.87 -10.94 -2.23
N ASP A 37 -18.10 -10.54 -1.87
CA ASP A 37 -18.37 -9.86 -0.61
C ASP A 37 -18.04 -10.71 0.62
N VAL A 38 -18.49 -11.98 0.62
CA VAL A 38 -18.20 -12.91 1.71
C VAL A 38 -16.71 -13.21 1.80
N ALA A 39 -16.02 -13.40 0.68
CA ALA A 39 -14.59 -13.64 0.66
C ALA A 39 -13.81 -12.42 1.20
N GLY A 40 -14.19 -11.21 0.79
CA GLY A 40 -13.59 -9.98 1.30
C GLY A 40 -13.78 -9.81 2.81
N LEU A 41 -15.02 -10.01 3.28
CA LEU A 41 -15.35 -9.95 4.71
C LEU A 41 -14.58 -10.99 5.51
N ALA A 42 -14.59 -12.26 5.07
CA ALA A 42 -13.89 -13.36 5.75
C ALA A 42 -12.38 -13.12 5.81
N ALA A 43 -11.76 -12.66 4.72
CA ALA A 43 -10.34 -12.34 4.68
C ALA A 43 -9.98 -11.19 5.64
N ALA A 44 -10.80 -10.14 5.72
CA ALA A 44 -10.58 -9.03 6.63
C ALA A 44 -10.73 -9.45 8.10
N VAL A 45 -11.74 -10.25 8.43
CA VAL A 45 -11.91 -10.82 9.78
C VAL A 45 -10.73 -11.72 10.15
N LEU A 46 -10.27 -12.56 9.22
CA LEU A 46 -9.11 -13.41 9.43
C LEU A 46 -7.84 -12.58 9.69
N ALA A 47 -7.62 -11.52 8.91
CA ALA A 47 -6.50 -10.60 9.12
C ALA A 47 -6.57 -9.91 10.50
N ALA A 48 -7.78 -9.48 10.92
CA ALA A 48 -8.00 -8.89 12.23
C ALA A 48 -7.68 -9.88 13.36
N VAL A 49 -8.16 -11.12 13.27
CA VAL A 49 -7.92 -12.18 14.26
C VAL A 49 -6.43 -12.55 14.30
N ALA A 50 -5.78 -12.75 13.15
CA ALA A 50 -4.36 -13.09 13.07
C ALA A 50 -3.48 -11.97 13.67
N ALA A 51 -3.74 -10.71 13.31
CA ALA A 51 -3.04 -9.55 13.86
C ALA A 51 -3.29 -9.40 15.37
N GLY A 52 -4.53 -9.58 15.82
CA GLY A 52 -4.90 -9.55 17.24
C GLY A 52 -4.20 -10.64 18.06
N PHE A 53 -4.09 -11.85 17.52
CA PHE A 53 -3.35 -12.96 18.15
C PHE A 53 -1.84 -12.67 18.25
N THR A 54 -1.26 -12.10 17.19
CA THR A 54 0.15 -11.68 17.20
C THR A 54 0.39 -10.53 18.15
N ALA A 55 -0.57 -9.58 18.27
CA ALA A 55 -0.51 -8.52 19.25
C ALA A 55 -0.45 -9.04 20.70
N ARG A 56 -1.17 -10.14 21.01
CA ARG A 56 -1.12 -10.76 22.36
C ARG A 56 0.23 -11.39 22.69
N ARG A 57 0.99 -11.81 21.66
CA ARG A 57 2.30 -12.47 21.80
C ARG A 57 3.48 -11.50 21.74
N THR A 58 3.22 -10.24 21.44
CA THR A 58 4.24 -9.19 21.32
C THR A 58 4.11 -8.17 22.45
N ARG A 59 5.14 -7.31 22.64
CA ARG A 59 5.16 -6.31 23.70
C ARG A 59 5.49 -4.90 23.15
N GLY A 60 5.20 -3.89 23.94
CA GLY A 60 5.58 -2.50 23.68
C GLY A 60 5.03 -1.95 22.35
N ARG A 61 5.87 -1.25 21.60
CA ARG A 61 5.52 -0.59 20.33
C ARG A 61 5.01 -1.60 19.27
N VAL A 62 5.62 -2.78 19.20
CA VAL A 62 5.23 -3.84 18.25
C VAL A 62 3.82 -4.33 18.53
N ARG A 63 3.45 -4.54 19.81
CA ARG A 63 2.08 -4.88 20.20
C ARG A 63 1.07 -3.85 19.69
N ARG A 64 1.37 -2.55 19.90
CA ARG A 64 0.50 -1.47 19.44
C ARG A 64 0.35 -1.46 17.92
N GLY A 65 1.45 -1.71 17.17
CA GLY A 65 1.42 -1.84 15.71
C GLY A 65 0.46 -2.93 15.25
N TRP A 66 0.57 -4.13 15.83
CA TRP A 66 -0.34 -5.24 15.51
C TRP A 66 -1.78 -4.99 15.97
N GLN A 67 -1.99 -4.31 17.10
CA GLN A 67 -3.33 -3.90 17.55
C GLN A 67 -3.98 -2.95 16.54
N LEU A 68 -3.26 -1.95 16.03
CA LEU A 68 -3.79 -1.04 15.02
C LEU A 68 -4.09 -1.76 13.71
N LEU A 69 -3.26 -2.71 13.28
CA LEU A 69 -3.53 -3.53 12.10
C LEU A 69 -4.78 -4.42 12.30
N ALA A 70 -4.97 -4.96 13.49
CA ALA A 70 -6.17 -5.73 13.83
C ALA A 70 -7.42 -4.85 13.80
N VAL A 71 -7.38 -3.69 14.45
CA VAL A 71 -8.49 -2.71 14.46
C VAL A 71 -8.78 -2.21 13.04
N SER A 72 -7.75 -1.89 12.27
CA SER A 72 -7.87 -1.50 10.85
C SER A 72 -8.66 -2.52 10.04
N SER A 73 -8.27 -3.80 10.14
CA SER A 73 -8.95 -4.87 9.42
C SER A 73 -10.39 -5.08 9.90
N GLY A 74 -10.65 -4.94 11.20
CA GLY A 74 -12.00 -5.01 11.78
C GLY A 74 -12.89 -3.83 11.34
N VAL A 75 -12.36 -2.62 11.32
CA VAL A 75 -13.07 -1.41 10.84
C VAL A 75 -13.43 -1.56 9.36
N TRP A 76 -12.51 -2.08 8.55
CA TRP A 76 -12.81 -2.35 7.14
C TRP A 76 -13.87 -3.45 7.00
N ALA A 77 -13.80 -4.51 7.80
CA ALA A 77 -14.81 -5.57 7.80
C ALA A 77 -16.22 -5.03 8.14
N ALA A 78 -16.32 -4.12 9.10
CA ALA A 78 -17.57 -3.43 9.42
C ALA A 78 -18.07 -2.59 8.22
N GLY A 79 -17.19 -1.84 7.57
CA GLY A 79 -17.51 -1.11 6.33
C GLY A 79 -17.98 -2.04 5.20
N GLN A 80 -17.32 -3.19 5.02
CA GLN A 80 -17.71 -4.19 4.03
C GLN A 80 -19.09 -4.80 4.34
N LEU A 81 -19.38 -5.05 5.60
CA LEU A 81 -20.68 -5.56 6.01
C LEU A 81 -21.80 -4.54 5.69
N LEU A 82 -21.59 -3.26 6.02
CA LEU A 82 -22.54 -2.19 5.67
C LEU A 82 -22.69 -2.08 4.14
N TRP A 83 -21.60 -2.11 3.39
CA TRP A 83 -21.63 -2.15 1.94
C TRP A 83 -22.52 -3.27 1.40
N THR A 84 -22.31 -4.49 1.90
CA THR A 84 -23.09 -5.66 1.49
C THR A 84 -24.57 -5.51 1.84
N VAL A 85 -24.90 -5.00 3.05
CA VAL A 85 -26.28 -4.76 3.47
C VAL A 85 -26.97 -3.73 2.56
N HIS A 86 -26.34 -2.59 2.31
CA HIS A 86 -26.89 -1.57 1.42
C HIS A 86 -27.13 -2.09 0.01
N ARG A 87 -26.20 -2.92 -0.50
CA ARG A 87 -26.36 -3.53 -1.82
C ARG A 87 -27.55 -4.49 -1.87
N ILE A 88 -27.75 -5.32 -0.84
CA ILE A 88 -28.88 -6.25 -0.75
C ILE A 88 -30.21 -5.48 -0.67
N GLN A 89 -30.22 -4.33 -0.01
CA GLN A 89 -31.40 -3.46 0.11
C GLN A 89 -31.71 -2.67 -1.17
N GLY A 90 -30.92 -2.85 -2.25
CA GLY A 90 -31.20 -2.22 -3.54
C GLY A 90 -30.81 -0.75 -3.65
N SER A 91 -29.94 -0.24 -2.75
CA SER A 91 -29.46 1.15 -2.78
C SER A 91 -28.45 1.47 -3.90
N GLY A 92 -28.37 0.61 -4.91
CA GLY A 92 -27.47 0.78 -6.07
C GLY A 92 -26.16 0.02 -5.95
N LEU A 93 -25.37 0.06 -7.05
CA LEU A 93 -24.07 -0.63 -7.16
C LEU A 93 -23.03 -0.09 -6.17
N VAL A 94 -23.17 1.17 -5.77
CA VAL A 94 -22.26 1.83 -4.82
C VAL A 94 -23.11 2.57 -3.78
N PRO A 95 -23.13 2.12 -2.53
CA PRO A 95 -23.83 2.83 -1.48
C PRO A 95 -23.21 4.21 -1.27
N ASN A 96 -23.98 5.26 -1.51
CA ASN A 96 -23.58 6.63 -1.22
C ASN A 96 -23.75 6.93 0.27
N ASP A 97 -23.06 6.14 1.11
CA ASP A 97 -23.13 6.26 2.56
C ASP A 97 -21.78 6.76 3.12
N PRO A 98 -21.78 7.96 3.74
CA PRO A 98 -20.57 8.53 4.35
C PRO A 98 -19.98 7.65 5.45
N VAL A 99 -20.80 6.88 6.16
CA VAL A 99 -20.34 5.99 7.25
C VAL A 99 -19.51 4.85 6.66
N THR A 100 -20.03 4.15 5.64
CA THR A 100 -19.32 3.08 4.95
C THR A 100 -18.01 3.58 4.36
N SER A 101 -18.04 4.71 3.66
CA SER A 101 -16.85 5.34 3.07
C SER A 101 -15.84 5.75 4.14
N GLY A 102 -16.30 6.35 5.24
CA GLY A 102 -15.47 6.75 6.37
C GLY A 102 -14.77 5.57 7.04
N LEU A 103 -15.48 4.45 7.25
CA LEU A 103 -14.90 3.22 7.80
C LEU A 103 -13.82 2.65 6.87
N MET A 104 -14.10 2.57 5.58
CA MET A 104 -13.15 2.04 4.60
C MET A 104 -11.89 2.90 4.45
N LEU A 105 -12.03 4.23 4.43
CA LEU A 105 -10.90 5.17 4.37
C LEU A 105 -10.13 5.20 5.70
N GLY A 106 -10.85 5.28 6.82
CA GLY A 106 -10.26 5.28 8.17
C GLY A 106 -9.46 4.02 8.46
N SER A 107 -9.90 2.87 7.93
CA SER A 107 -9.12 1.62 8.02
C SER A 107 -7.73 1.76 7.42
N GLY A 108 -7.58 2.46 6.31
CA GLY A 108 -6.28 2.71 5.67
C GLY A 108 -5.34 3.52 6.56
N VAL A 109 -5.85 4.57 7.20
CA VAL A 109 -5.08 5.41 8.14
C VAL A 109 -4.60 4.57 9.33
N LEU A 110 -5.47 3.75 9.91
CA LEU A 110 -5.12 2.86 11.02
C LEU A 110 -4.07 1.82 10.60
N ALA A 111 -4.16 1.28 9.38
CA ALA A 111 -3.19 0.33 8.86
C ALA A 111 -1.80 0.97 8.71
N LEU A 112 -1.73 2.18 8.15
CA LEU A 112 -0.47 2.92 8.02
C LEU A 112 0.12 3.26 9.39
N ALA A 113 -0.69 3.72 10.34
CA ALA A 113 -0.24 3.98 11.70
C ALA A 113 0.29 2.71 12.38
N GLY A 114 -0.37 1.57 12.17
CA GLY A 114 0.09 0.27 12.64
C GLY A 114 1.43 -0.13 12.03
N LEU A 115 1.57 0.03 10.72
CA LEU A 115 2.79 -0.30 9.99
C LEU A 115 4.00 0.56 10.43
N VAL A 116 3.80 1.87 10.66
CA VAL A 116 4.84 2.78 11.18
C VAL A 116 5.30 2.39 12.60
N LEU A 117 4.44 1.78 13.40
CA LEU A 117 4.80 1.30 14.74
C LEU A 117 5.57 -0.02 14.74
N LEU A 118 5.60 -0.76 13.64
CA LEU A 118 6.44 -1.95 13.52
C LEU A 118 7.92 -1.54 13.51
N PRO A 119 8.85 -2.43 13.89
CA PRO A 119 10.26 -2.09 13.99
C PRO A 119 10.83 -1.63 12.66
N SER A 120 11.19 -0.38 12.61
CA SER A 120 11.98 0.25 11.57
C SER A 120 13.29 0.77 12.19
N PRO A 121 14.37 0.90 11.42
CA PRO A 121 15.59 1.53 11.90
C PRO A 121 15.28 2.89 12.54
N ARG A 122 15.98 3.22 13.63
CA ARG A 122 15.91 4.56 14.18
C ARG A 122 16.54 5.52 13.18
N LEU A 123 15.75 6.48 12.71
CA LEU A 123 16.24 7.55 11.84
C LEU A 123 16.74 8.70 12.72
N ASP A 124 17.91 9.18 12.42
CA ASP A 124 18.43 10.46 12.91
C ASP A 124 17.69 11.63 12.23
N ARG A 125 18.02 12.87 12.59
CA ARG A 125 17.37 14.05 12.00
C ARG A 125 17.57 14.12 10.49
N GLY A 126 18.76 13.76 9.99
CA GLY A 126 19.06 13.72 8.56
C GLY A 126 18.22 12.64 7.84
N GLY A 127 18.10 11.45 8.44
CA GLY A 127 17.25 10.37 7.93
C GLY A 127 15.77 10.72 7.88
N LEU A 128 15.28 11.50 8.88
CA LEU A 128 13.89 12.00 8.87
C LEU A 128 13.65 13.02 7.75
N LEU A 129 14.60 13.92 7.48
CA LEU A 129 14.51 14.88 6.39
C LEU A 129 14.45 14.16 5.03
N ARG A 130 15.35 13.19 4.83
CA ARG A 130 15.37 12.36 3.59
C ARG A 130 14.06 11.59 3.41
N LEU A 131 13.59 10.95 4.48
CA LEU A 131 12.30 10.22 4.45
C LEU A 131 11.17 11.20 4.11
N GLY A 132 11.15 12.40 4.67
CA GLY A 132 10.15 13.43 4.36
C GLY A 132 10.19 13.86 2.89
N LEU A 133 11.38 14.09 2.33
CA LEU A 133 11.56 14.41 0.92
C LEU A 133 11.13 13.24 0.00
N ASP A 134 11.52 12.02 0.34
CA ASP A 134 11.10 10.84 -0.42
C ASP A 134 9.57 10.67 -0.38
N LEU A 135 8.95 10.94 0.76
CA LEU A 135 7.49 10.90 0.92
C LEU A 135 6.79 11.96 0.07
N LEU A 136 7.30 13.18 0.08
CA LEU A 136 6.79 14.26 -0.76
C LEU A 136 6.97 13.96 -2.25
N MET A 137 8.16 13.51 -2.65
CA MET A 137 8.46 13.16 -4.04
C MET A 137 7.55 12.04 -4.55
N VAL A 138 7.50 10.91 -3.84
CA VAL A 138 6.69 9.76 -4.23
C VAL A 138 5.20 10.09 -4.15
N GLY A 139 4.76 10.81 -3.12
CA GLY A 139 3.37 11.24 -2.96
C GLY A 139 2.93 12.18 -4.09
N THR A 140 3.73 13.18 -4.42
CA THR A 140 3.44 14.11 -5.53
C THR A 140 3.44 13.37 -6.87
N ALA A 141 4.39 12.47 -7.11
CA ALA A 141 4.46 11.67 -8.32
C ALA A 141 3.19 10.80 -8.49
N LEU A 142 2.82 10.06 -7.45
CA LEU A 142 1.58 9.25 -7.49
C LEU A 142 0.33 10.12 -7.61
N GLY A 143 0.32 11.31 -7.02
CA GLY A 143 -0.73 12.31 -7.18
C GLY A 143 -0.90 12.77 -8.62
N VAL A 144 0.20 13.10 -9.29
CA VAL A 144 0.24 13.45 -10.71
C VAL A 144 -0.26 12.30 -11.58
N ALA A 145 0.22 11.08 -11.33
CA ALA A 145 -0.22 9.90 -12.07
C ALA A 145 -1.72 9.62 -11.87
N SER A 146 -2.20 9.67 -10.62
CA SER A 146 -3.62 9.48 -10.30
C SER A 146 -4.49 10.56 -10.94
N TRP A 147 -4.04 11.82 -10.90
CA TRP A 147 -4.74 12.91 -11.56
C TRP A 147 -4.84 12.68 -13.08
N ALA A 148 -3.71 12.40 -13.75
CA ALA A 148 -3.65 12.24 -15.19
C ALA A 148 -4.45 11.03 -15.70
N LEU A 149 -4.39 9.90 -14.97
CA LEU A 149 -4.94 8.62 -15.43
C LEU A 149 -6.38 8.38 -14.96
N VAL A 150 -6.79 9.00 -13.84
CA VAL A 150 -8.08 8.70 -13.22
C VAL A 150 -8.95 9.95 -13.06
N VAL A 151 -8.45 10.97 -12.34
CA VAL A 151 -9.30 12.11 -11.92
C VAL A 151 -9.65 13.02 -13.08
N ALA A 152 -8.68 13.43 -13.89
CA ALA A 152 -8.93 14.36 -15.00
C ALA A 152 -9.82 13.76 -16.11
N PRO A 153 -9.61 12.50 -16.56
CA PRO A 153 -10.56 11.85 -17.47
C PRO A 153 -11.96 11.73 -16.90
N ALA A 154 -12.04 11.51 -15.58
CA ALA A 154 -13.30 11.40 -14.87
C ALA A 154 -14.10 12.70 -14.85
N LEU A 155 -13.43 13.82 -14.62
CA LEU A 155 -14.05 15.15 -14.63
C LEU A 155 -14.49 15.60 -16.04
N ALA A 156 -13.83 15.09 -17.08
CA ALA A 156 -14.16 15.41 -18.47
C ALA A 156 -15.37 14.63 -19.02
N GLY A 157 -15.82 13.57 -18.35
CA GLY A 157 -16.92 12.72 -18.78
C GLY A 157 -18.31 13.28 -18.44
N PRO A 158 -19.36 12.95 -19.22
CA PRO A 158 -20.74 13.35 -18.92
C PRO A 158 -21.20 12.72 -17.59
N GLY A 159 -21.60 13.57 -16.64
CA GLY A 159 -22.01 13.14 -15.29
C GLY A 159 -20.86 12.87 -14.31
N GLY A 160 -19.61 13.04 -14.74
CA GLY A 160 -18.42 12.76 -13.94
C GLY A 160 -18.23 13.65 -12.72
N ASP A 161 -18.80 14.83 -12.70
CA ASP A 161 -18.57 15.82 -11.63
C ASP A 161 -18.96 15.35 -10.24
N ARG A 162 -20.06 14.62 -10.09
CA ARG A 162 -20.55 14.16 -8.79
C ARG A 162 -19.76 12.93 -8.31
N MET A 163 -19.69 11.90 -9.17
CA MET A 163 -19.01 10.63 -8.86
C MET A 163 -17.50 10.85 -8.65
N ALA A 164 -16.87 11.71 -9.46
CA ALA A 164 -15.46 12.06 -9.33
C ALA A 164 -15.17 12.81 -8.01
N ARG A 165 -16.05 13.71 -7.57
CA ARG A 165 -15.89 14.45 -6.32
C ARG A 165 -16.16 13.58 -5.08
N GLU A 166 -17.24 12.81 -5.08
CA GLU A 166 -17.65 12.03 -3.91
C GLU A 166 -16.75 10.80 -3.67
N TYR A 167 -16.31 10.14 -4.73
CA TYR A 167 -15.49 8.92 -4.65
C TYR A 167 -14.09 9.10 -5.23
N GLY A 168 -13.96 9.74 -6.38
CA GLY A 168 -12.71 9.84 -7.12
C GLY A 168 -11.60 10.51 -6.31
N MET A 169 -11.85 11.69 -5.78
CA MET A 169 -10.84 12.44 -5.04
C MET A 169 -10.46 11.79 -3.70
N PRO A 170 -11.39 11.51 -2.75
CA PRO A 170 -11.00 10.98 -1.44
C PRO A 170 -10.30 9.63 -1.54
N TYR A 171 -10.80 8.72 -2.38
CA TYR A 171 -10.20 7.39 -2.54
C TYR A 171 -8.87 7.42 -3.29
N SER A 172 -8.69 8.30 -4.28
CA SER A 172 -7.43 8.49 -4.99
C SER A 172 -6.37 9.06 -4.06
N PHE A 173 -6.67 10.12 -3.30
CA PHE A 173 -5.73 10.70 -2.34
C PHE A 173 -5.31 9.70 -1.27
N ALA A 174 -6.26 8.99 -0.67
CA ALA A 174 -5.95 7.96 0.33
C ALA A 174 -5.08 6.83 -0.25
N SER A 175 -5.31 6.44 -1.50
CA SER A 175 -4.53 5.41 -2.18
C SER A 175 -3.12 5.88 -2.50
N VAL A 176 -2.97 7.13 -2.97
CA VAL A 176 -1.67 7.77 -3.23
C VAL A 176 -0.83 7.83 -1.96
N ILE A 177 -1.41 8.32 -0.85
CA ILE A 177 -0.72 8.36 0.46
C ILE A 177 -0.32 6.95 0.89
N THR A 178 -1.23 5.97 0.74
CA THR A 178 -0.95 4.58 1.10
C THR A 178 0.21 4.02 0.27
N LEU A 179 0.20 4.20 -1.05
CA LEU A 179 1.26 3.70 -1.93
C LEU A 179 2.60 4.38 -1.65
N ALA A 180 2.62 5.70 -1.44
CA ALA A 180 3.83 6.42 -1.08
C ALA A 180 4.44 5.89 0.23
N ALA A 181 3.63 5.76 1.28
CA ALA A 181 4.08 5.25 2.57
C ALA A 181 4.58 3.80 2.47
N VAL A 182 3.86 2.94 1.74
CA VAL A 182 4.22 1.54 1.54
C VAL A 182 5.54 1.38 0.80
N VAL A 183 5.75 2.13 -0.29
CA VAL A 183 7.01 2.11 -1.05
C VAL A 183 8.18 2.48 -0.15
N LEU A 184 8.04 3.54 0.63
CA LEU A 184 9.12 4.01 1.50
C LEU A 184 9.39 3.04 2.65
N ILE A 185 8.35 2.52 3.31
CA ILE A 185 8.52 1.56 4.39
C ILE A 185 9.14 0.26 3.87
N ALA A 186 8.71 -0.22 2.70
CA ALA A 186 9.28 -1.41 2.07
C ALA A 186 10.76 -1.22 1.71
N ALA A 187 11.15 -0.04 1.20
CA ALA A 187 12.54 0.29 0.87
C ALA A 187 13.46 0.29 2.12
N HIS A 188 12.92 0.66 3.29
CA HIS A 188 13.66 0.71 4.55
C HIS A 188 13.55 -0.58 5.39
N ALA A 189 12.71 -1.53 5.01
CA ALA A 189 12.55 -2.79 5.72
C ALA A 189 13.82 -3.64 5.66
N ARG A 190 14.30 -4.13 6.80
CA ARG A 190 15.55 -4.90 6.92
C ARG A 190 15.45 -5.99 7.99
N GLY A 191 16.37 -6.95 7.90
CA GLY A 191 16.54 -8.00 8.90
C GLY A 191 15.30 -8.88 9.06
N ARG A 192 15.06 -9.36 10.26
CA ARG A 192 13.99 -10.33 10.58
C ARG A 192 12.57 -9.82 10.32
N TRP A 193 12.38 -8.50 10.22
CA TRP A 193 11.09 -7.87 9.97
C TRP A 193 10.81 -7.66 8.48
N LEU A 194 11.79 -7.97 7.61
CA LEU A 194 11.68 -7.76 6.17
C LEU A 194 10.42 -8.43 5.59
N LEU A 195 10.26 -9.74 5.78
CA LEU A 195 9.14 -10.50 5.21
C LEU A 195 7.78 -10.04 5.76
N PRO A 196 7.56 -9.93 7.09
CA PRO A 196 6.29 -9.42 7.61
C PRO A 196 5.94 -8.02 7.09
N VAL A 197 6.90 -7.09 7.06
CA VAL A 197 6.69 -5.73 6.57
C VAL A 197 6.37 -5.74 5.07
N LEU A 198 7.12 -6.49 4.26
CA LEU A 198 6.85 -6.59 2.82
C LEU A 198 5.48 -7.19 2.53
N LEU A 199 5.03 -8.19 3.28
CA LEU A 199 3.69 -8.77 3.11
C LEU A 199 2.58 -7.76 3.46
N ILE A 200 2.73 -6.98 4.54
CA ILE A 200 1.78 -5.92 4.88
C ILE A 200 1.79 -4.85 3.78
N CYS A 201 2.97 -4.41 3.36
CA CYS A 201 3.16 -3.43 2.29
C CYS A 201 2.51 -3.91 0.98
N ALA A 202 2.74 -5.15 0.59
CA ALA A 202 2.11 -5.74 -0.60
C ALA A 202 0.59 -5.79 -0.48
N GLY A 203 0.06 -6.19 0.68
CA GLY A 203 -1.38 -6.20 0.94
C GLY A 203 -2.03 -4.82 0.84
N LEU A 204 -1.39 -3.80 1.41
CA LEU A 204 -1.86 -2.42 1.32
C LEU A 204 -1.72 -1.84 -0.09
N ALA A 205 -0.63 -2.16 -0.81
CA ALA A 205 -0.44 -1.74 -2.19
C ALA A 205 -1.50 -2.33 -3.13
N VAL A 206 -1.75 -3.63 -3.04
CA VAL A 206 -2.79 -4.33 -3.81
C VAL A 206 -4.16 -3.67 -3.59
N ARG A 207 -4.52 -3.38 -2.33
CA ARG A 207 -5.78 -2.70 -2.00
C ARG A 207 -5.84 -1.25 -2.49
N ALA A 208 -4.72 -0.53 -2.45
CA ALA A 208 -4.66 0.85 -2.95
C ALA A 208 -4.80 0.90 -4.47
N VAL A 209 -4.12 0.02 -5.21
CA VAL A 209 -4.27 -0.14 -6.66
C VAL A 209 -5.70 -0.53 -7.00
N GLY A 210 -6.27 -1.51 -6.30
CA GLY A 210 -7.67 -1.92 -6.49
C GLY A 210 -8.66 -0.77 -6.32
N ARG A 211 -8.44 0.12 -5.35
CA ARG A 211 -9.27 1.31 -5.13
C ARG A 211 -9.18 2.30 -6.30
N ILE A 212 -7.97 2.57 -6.79
CA ILE A 212 -7.77 3.46 -7.95
C ILE A 212 -8.46 2.88 -9.18
N THR A 213 -8.32 1.57 -9.41
CA THR A 213 -8.98 0.88 -10.51
C THR A 213 -10.50 0.92 -10.36
N LEU A 214 -11.04 0.66 -9.16
CA LEU A 214 -12.47 0.74 -8.86
C LEU A 214 -13.04 2.12 -9.20
N VAL A 215 -12.37 3.19 -8.74
CA VAL A 215 -12.77 4.57 -9.04
C VAL A 215 -12.80 4.79 -10.56
N GLY A 216 -11.77 4.38 -11.28
CA GLY A 216 -11.71 4.51 -12.73
C GLY A 216 -12.85 3.78 -13.45
N LEU A 217 -13.19 2.56 -13.02
CA LEU A 217 -14.30 1.79 -13.58
C LEU A 217 -15.68 2.39 -13.24
N LEU A 218 -15.85 2.86 -11.98
CA LEU A 218 -17.09 3.51 -11.55
C LEU A 218 -17.40 4.75 -12.38
N ILE A 219 -16.39 5.58 -12.63
CA ILE A 219 -16.54 6.82 -13.39
C ILE A 219 -16.90 6.54 -14.84
N ARG A 220 -16.37 5.46 -15.43
CA ARG A 220 -16.71 5.04 -16.80
C ARG A 220 -18.03 4.26 -16.89
N GLY A 221 -18.67 3.96 -15.74
CA GLY A 221 -19.85 3.09 -15.71
C GLY A 221 -19.58 1.64 -16.08
N GLU A 222 -18.31 1.22 -16.03
CA GLU A 222 -17.85 -0.13 -16.41
C GLU A 222 -17.72 -1.08 -15.21
N TYR A 223 -17.92 -0.60 -13.99
CA TYR A 223 -17.87 -1.44 -12.82
C TYR A 223 -19.11 -2.30 -12.68
N HIS A 224 -18.90 -3.60 -12.71
CA HIS A 224 -19.90 -4.61 -12.41
C HIS A 224 -19.40 -5.43 -11.22
N GLY A 225 -20.14 -5.41 -10.10
CA GLY A 225 -19.80 -6.22 -8.94
C GLY A 225 -19.75 -7.70 -9.32
N GLY A 226 -18.89 -8.49 -8.66
CA GLY A 226 -18.64 -9.89 -9.00
C GLY A 226 -17.55 -10.08 -10.06
N GLY A 227 -16.85 -9.02 -10.46
CA GLY A 227 -15.75 -9.06 -11.41
C GLY A 227 -14.39 -9.41 -10.76
N PRO A 228 -13.33 -9.57 -11.59
CA PRO A 228 -11.97 -9.90 -11.11
C PRO A 228 -11.42 -8.90 -10.09
N LEU A 229 -11.89 -7.65 -10.16
CA LEU A 229 -11.47 -6.60 -9.24
C LEU A 229 -11.83 -6.92 -7.79
N ASP A 230 -12.96 -7.60 -7.56
CA ASP A 230 -13.42 -7.90 -6.21
C ASP A 230 -12.51 -8.90 -5.48
N LEU A 231 -11.67 -9.65 -6.21
CA LEU A 231 -10.66 -10.55 -5.65
C LEU A 231 -9.46 -9.81 -5.05
N ILE A 232 -9.26 -8.54 -5.39
CA ILE A 232 -8.15 -7.73 -4.88
C ILE A 232 -8.27 -7.52 -3.37
N TRP A 233 -9.48 -7.35 -2.85
CA TRP A 233 -9.72 -7.12 -1.43
C TRP A 233 -9.32 -8.30 -0.56
N PRO A 234 -9.86 -9.53 -0.81
CA PRO A 234 -9.42 -10.70 -0.06
C PRO A 234 -7.92 -10.96 -0.20
N VAL A 235 -7.32 -10.85 -1.38
CA VAL A 235 -5.87 -11.03 -1.57
C VAL A 235 -5.07 -10.07 -0.69
N GLY A 236 -5.44 -8.79 -0.65
CA GLY A 236 -4.75 -7.80 0.20
C GLY A 236 -4.81 -8.15 1.69
N PHE A 237 -5.97 -8.60 2.19
CA PHE A 237 -6.11 -9.02 3.60
C PHE A 237 -5.43 -10.35 3.90
N LEU A 238 -5.42 -11.30 2.96
CA LEU A 238 -4.70 -12.55 3.12
C LEU A 238 -3.19 -12.34 3.23
N LEU A 239 -2.62 -11.42 2.48
CA LEU A 239 -1.22 -11.01 2.63
C LEU A 239 -0.95 -10.43 4.02
N MET A 240 -1.84 -9.59 4.54
CA MET A 240 -1.73 -9.07 5.91
C MET A 240 -1.87 -10.16 6.98
N ALA A 241 -2.79 -11.11 6.79
CA ALA A 241 -2.92 -12.28 7.66
C ALA A 241 -1.66 -13.16 7.63
N ALA A 242 -1.11 -13.40 6.43
CA ALA A 242 0.15 -14.13 6.27
C ALA A 242 1.31 -13.45 6.99
N ALA A 243 1.41 -12.12 6.94
CA ALA A 243 2.39 -11.35 7.71
C ALA A 243 2.27 -11.58 9.22
N ALA A 244 1.04 -11.66 9.73
CA ALA A 244 0.77 -11.84 11.15
C ALA A 244 1.12 -13.24 11.66
N VAL A 245 1.02 -14.28 10.84
CA VAL A 245 1.36 -15.66 11.22
C VAL A 245 2.84 -16.00 10.99
N HIS A 246 3.60 -15.13 10.30
CA HIS A 246 5.04 -15.27 10.15
C HIS A 246 5.75 -14.51 11.27
N PRO A 247 6.11 -15.15 12.38
CA PRO A 247 6.85 -14.47 13.43
C PRO A 247 8.22 -14.05 12.88
N PRO A 248 8.71 -12.87 13.26
CA PRO A 248 10.08 -12.48 12.91
C PRO A 248 11.05 -13.52 13.50
N ALA A 249 12.07 -13.89 12.74
CA ALA A 249 13.09 -14.84 13.18
C ALA A 249 13.63 -14.49 14.57
N ALA A 250 13.86 -15.49 15.43
CA ALA A 250 14.35 -15.29 16.81
C ALA A 250 15.65 -14.45 16.81
N PRO A 251 15.86 -13.59 17.85
CA PRO A 251 17.13 -12.90 18.01
C PRO A 251 18.21 -13.98 18.25
N GLY A 252 19.19 -14.09 17.37
CA GLY A 252 20.28 -15.06 17.47
C GLY A 252 20.27 -16.19 16.44
N GLY A 253 19.22 -16.34 15.63
CA GLY A 253 19.35 -17.10 14.40
C GLY A 253 20.39 -16.41 13.52
N ALA A 254 21.50 -17.10 13.18
CA ALA A 254 22.48 -16.59 12.24
C ALA A 254 21.73 -16.17 10.97
N VAL A 255 21.52 -14.87 10.78
CA VAL A 255 21.21 -14.35 9.47
C VAL A 255 22.41 -14.79 8.63
N PRO A 256 22.24 -15.62 7.62
CA PRO A 256 23.36 -15.94 6.76
C PRO A 256 23.96 -14.59 6.38
N LEU A 257 25.25 -14.41 6.62
CA LEU A 257 26.04 -13.30 6.06
C LEU A 257 26.18 -13.54 4.54
N VAL A 258 25.05 -13.72 3.88
CA VAL A 258 24.98 -13.50 2.43
C VAL A 258 25.22 -12.02 2.32
N GLY A 259 26.39 -11.66 1.81
CA GLY A 259 26.71 -10.27 1.52
C GLY A 259 25.53 -9.65 0.80
N PRO A 260 25.26 -8.36 0.98
CA PRO A 260 24.12 -7.72 0.36
C PRO A 260 24.14 -8.07 -1.12
N ASP A 261 23.14 -8.85 -1.57
CA ASP A 261 23.01 -9.14 -3.00
C ASP A 261 22.93 -7.78 -3.69
N ASP A 262 23.94 -7.44 -4.48
CA ASP A 262 24.06 -6.15 -5.18
C ASP A 262 22.79 -5.80 -5.97
N ARG A 263 22.05 -6.82 -6.40
CA ARG A 263 20.75 -6.65 -7.07
C ARG A 263 19.69 -6.17 -6.12
N ALA A 264 19.61 -6.72 -4.91
CA ALA A 264 18.63 -6.31 -3.90
C ALA A 264 18.92 -4.89 -3.39
N VAL A 265 20.19 -4.51 -3.26
CA VAL A 265 20.59 -3.14 -2.91
C VAL A 265 20.19 -2.17 -4.01
N ARG A 266 20.52 -2.47 -5.27
CA ARG A 266 20.15 -1.65 -6.44
C ARG A 266 18.64 -1.50 -6.58
N ALA A 267 17.88 -2.58 -6.45
CA ALA A 267 16.43 -2.55 -6.52
C ALA A 267 15.82 -1.61 -5.45
N ARG A 268 16.35 -1.62 -4.21
CA ARG A 268 15.89 -0.74 -3.13
C ARG A 268 16.20 0.74 -3.40
N VAL A 269 17.36 1.03 -3.98
CA VAL A 269 17.74 2.40 -4.34
C VAL A 269 16.82 2.93 -5.45
N LEU A 270 16.44 2.08 -6.41
CA LEU A 270 15.61 2.46 -7.56
C LEU A 270 14.10 2.54 -7.23
N LEU A 271 13.64 1.83 -6.20
CA LEU A 271 12.21 1.74 -5.86
C LEU A 271 11.51 3.09 -5.69
N PRO A 272 12.07 4.12 -5.02
CA PRO A 272 11.43 5.43 -4.89
C PRO A 272 11.32 6.22 -6.20
N TYR A 273 12.11 5.88 -7.22
CA TYR A 273 12.10 6.55 -8.53
C TYR A 273 11.05 5.98 -9.48
N LEU A 274 10.58 4.76 -9.24
CA LEU A 274 9.55 4.13 -10.08
C LEU A 274 8.26 4.96 -10.17
N PRO A 275 7.69 5.47 -9.05
CA PRO A 275 6.53 6.36 -9.11
C PRO A 275 6.79 7.64 -9.90
N VAL A 276 8.01 8.19 -9.83
CA VAL A 276 8.40 9.39 -10.59
C VAL A 276 8.37 9.11 -12.09
N ALA A 277 8.93 7.99 -12.53
CA ALA A 277 8.90 7.59 -13.93
C ALA A 277 7.46 7.39 -14.43
N VAL A 278 6.62 6.69 -13.63
CA VAL A 278 5.20 6.50 -13.96
C VAL A 278 4.47 7.84 -14.06
N ALA A 279 4.71 8.78 -13.15
CA ALA A 279 4.08 10.10 -13.17
C ALA A 279 4.45 10.90 -14.42
N LEU A 280 5.73 10.92 -14.79
CA LEU A 280 6.20 11.64 -15.97
C LEU A 280 5.65 11.03 -17.25
N ILE A 281 5.62 9.70 -17.36
CA ILE A 281 4.99 9.00 -18.50
C ILE A 281 3.51 9.34 -18.58
N ALA A 282 2.78 9.26 -17.45
CA ALA A 282 1.36 9.60 -17.40
C ALA A 282 1.09 11.05 -17.80
N ALA A 283 1.92 12.00 -17.35
CA ALA A 283 1.82 13.40 -17.70
C ALA A 283 2.08 13.67 -19.21
N VAL A 284 3.02 12.96 -19.81
CA VAL A 284 3.32 13.03 -21.25
C VAL A 284 2.17 12.44 -22.08
N MET A 285 1.64 11.29 -21.64
CA MET A 285 0.55 10.59 -22.32
C MET A 285 -0.81 11.29 -22.15
N ALA A 286 -0.95 12.18 -21.17
CA ALA A 286 -2.15 12.98 -20.99
C ALA A 286 -2.42 13.82 -22.25
N GLY A 287 -3.64 13.67 -22.81
CA GLY A 287 -4.04 14.41 -24.00
C GLY A 287 -4.09 15.94 -23.74
N PRO A 288 -4.08 16.76 -24.81
CA PRO A 288 -4.06 18.22 -24.68
C PRO A 288 -5.18 18.80 -23.81
N GLY A 289 -6.37 18.19 -23.84
CA GLY A 289 -7.52 18.60 -23.03
C GLY A 289 -7.39 18.31 -21.54
N LEU A 290 -6.44 17.44 -21.13
CA LEU A 290 -6.18 17.07 -19.73
C LEU A 290 -4.99 17.81 -19.13
N ARG A 291 -4.26 18.60 -19.94
CA ARG A 291 -3.06 19.36 -19.53
C ARG A 291 -3.45 20.66 -18.83
N GLY A 292 -4.18 20.56 -17.73
CA GLY A 292 -4.48 21.71 -16.88
C GLY A 292 -3.28 22.19 -16.05
N PRO A 293 -3.37 23.41 -15.46
CA PRO A 293 -2.28 23.97 -14.65
C PRO A 293 -1.85 23.06 -13.50
N GLY A 294 -2.77 22.28 -12.93
CA GLY A 294 -2.46 21.32 -11.85
C GLY A 294 -1.51 20.21 -12.28
N LEU A 295 -1.65 19.68 -13.49
CA LEU A 295 -0.75 18.66 -14.02
C LEU A 295 0.66 19.22 -14.27
N VAL A 296 0.74 20.43 -14.81
CA VAL A 296 2.02 21.12 -15.06
C VAL A 296 2.73 21.42 -13.73
N LEU A 297 2.04 22.04 -12.79
CA LEU A 297 2.59 22.35 -11.46
C LEU A 297 3.01 21.11 -10.71
N GLY A 298 2.20 20.07 -10.73
CA GLY A 298 2.54 18.78 -10.11
C GLY A 298 3.78 18.15 -10.74
N SER A 299 3.90 18.16 -12.07
CA SER A 299 5.07 17.64 -12.77
C SER A 299 6.33 18.43 -12.46
N VAL A 300 6.25 19.76 -12.41
CA VAL A 300 7.36 20.64 -12.00
C VAL A 300 7.75 20.35 -10.55
N ALA A 301 6.79 20.21 -9.65
CA ALA A 301 7.05 19.87 -8.25
C ALA A 301 7.76 18.51 -8.11
N VAL A 302 7.40 17.50 -8.89
CA VAL A 302 8.10 16.21 -8.91
C VAL A 302 9.56 16.39 -9.32
N ILE A 303 9.82 17.16 -10.37
CA ILE A 303 11.19 17.41 -10.86
C ILE A 303 12.01 18.15 -9.80
N VAL A 304 11.45 19.20 -9.19
CA VAL A 304 12.12 19.97 -8.15
C VAL A 304 12.46 19.10 -6.94
N LEU A 305 11.51 18.28 -6.47
CA LEU A 305 11.74 17.35 -5.36
C LEU A 305 12.79 16.29 -5.70
N LEU A 306 12.79 15.78 -6.94
CA LEU A 306 13.80 14.85 -7.43
C LEU A 306 15.20 15.51 -7.39
N LEU A 307 15.32 16.72 -7.90
CA LEU A 307 16.59 17.47 -7.89
C LEU A 307 17.06 17.76 -6.47
N ALA A 308 16.18 18.21 -5.59
CA ALA A 308 16.50 18.44 -4.17
C ALA A 308 17.02 17.16 -3.49
N ARG A 309 16.39 16.02 -3.77
CA ARG A 309 16.85 14.72 -3.26
C ARG A 309 18.23 14.34 -3.81
N GLN A 310 18.48 14.58 -5.10
CA GLN A 310 19.78 14.28 -5.72
C GLN A 310 20.89 15.16 -5.13
N VAL A 311 20.63 16.45 -4.92
CA VAL A 311 21.59 17.36 -4.26
C VAL A 311 21.94 16.87 -2.85
N LEU A 312 20.94 16.51 -2.03
CA LEU A 312 21.21 15.97 -0.70
C LEU A 312 22.03 14.68 -0.75
N THR A 313 21.73 13.77 -1.69
CA THR A 313 22.51 12.55 -1.85
C THR A 313 23.95 12.83 -2.26
N ALA A 314 24.16 13.80 -3.14
CA ALA A 314 25.50 14.22 -3.56
C ALA A 314 26.31 14.84 -2.42
N LEU A 315 25.67 15.70 -1.60
CA LEU A 315 26.30 16.30 -0.41
C LEU A 315 26.70 15.24 0.61
N ASP A 316 25.84 14.25 0.86
CA ASP A 316 26.16 13.14 1.75
C ASP A 316 27.35 12.31 1.24
N ASN A 317 27.34 11.97 -0.04
CA ASN A 317 28.45 11.21 -0.65
C ASN A 317 29.77 11.98 -0.57
N ALA A 318 29.74 13.31 -0.79
CA ALA A 318 30.91 14.16 -0.64
C ALA A 318 31.40 14.20 0.82
N ALA A 319 30.50 14.28 1.79
CA ALA A 319 30.85 14.25 3.21
C ALA A 319 31.47 12.89 3.62
N PHE A 320 30.94 11.77 3.15
CA PHE A 320 31.50 10.44 3.41
C PHE A 320 32.89 10.28 2.78
N ALA A 321 33.09 10.72 1.54
CA ALA A 321 34.37 10.66 0.88
C ALA A 321 35.44 11.52 1.59
N ALA A 322 35.06 12.70 2.10
CA ALA A 322 35.94 13.55 2.90
C ALA A 322 36.34 12.89 4.22
N GLU A 323 35.40 12.19 4.87
CA GLU A 323 35.68 11.50 6.13
C GLU A 323 36.58 10.26 5.95
N GLU A 324 36.36 9.47 4.88
CA GLU A 324 37.25 8.35 4.51
C GLU A 324 38.68 8.84 4.24
N THR A 325 38.81 9.93 3.49
CA THR A 325 40.11 10.55 3.21
C THR A 325 40.80 10.98 4.51
N ARG A 326 40.04 11.63 5.43
CA ARG A 326 40.57 12.06 6.72
C ARG A 326 41.02 10.89 7.60
N MET A 327 40.28 9.79 7.63
CA MET A 327 40.64 8.59 8.37
C MET A 327 41.90 7.93 7.77
N ALA A 328 42.01 7.87 6.44
CA ALA A 328 43.20 7.33 5.78
C ALA A 328 44.46 8.11 6.09
N TYR A 329 44.39 9.45 6.24
CA TYR A 329 45.52 10.28 6.64
C TYR A 329 45.83 10.29 8.15
N SER A 330 44.89 9.85 8.99
CA SER A 330 45.04 9.80 10.45
C SER A 330 45.42 8.43 10.99
N ASP A 331 45.62 7.43 10.16
CA ASP A 331 46.05 6.09 10.58
C ASP A 331 47.53 6.15 10.99
N PRO A 332 47.88 5.94 12.28
CA PRO A 332 49.24 6.06 12.78
C PRO A 332 50.14 4.90 12.35
N LEU A 333 49.65 3.92 11.54
CA LEU A 333 50.40 2.76 11.06
C LEU A 333 50.95 2.95 9.64
N THR A 334 50.66 4.06 8.99
CA THR A 334 51.26 4.50 7.72
C THR A 334 52.02 5.79 7.91
#